data_2f168212effd14d5d7a6fac0e67597df
#
_entry.id   2f168212effd14d5d7a6fac0e67597df
#
_cell.length_a   1.000
_cell.length_b   1.000
_cell.length_c   1.000
_cell.angle_alpha   90.00
_cell.angle_beta   90.00
_cell.angle_gamma   90.00
#
_symmetry.space_group_name_H-M   'P 1'
#
loop_
_entity.id
_entity.type
_entity.pdbx_description
1 polymer ?
#
loop_
_entity_poly.entity_id
_entity_poly.type
_entity_poly.pdbx_seq_one_letter_code
_entity_poly.pdbx_strand_id
1 'polypeptide(L)'
;MKKRMVVSVAVMLVLTLIVFLWNFQSQARQRHEEWHPVATFSILGYDPETGEVGGAVQSRVFSVGNGVLWGEANIGIVATQAIVDVSYGPQCLELLRKGPSPEEVVKQVWENDPDPRPDRWTKYGRQFAVMNAKGEYKAYTGPKASAWAGHKGGKYVTAQGNILAGEAVVNDMVKAFESTEGHLSLRLLAALEAGQVAGGDKRGMQSAAMLIVKEDGGVWLHNDVVLRLQVDDNPEPIKELRRLVEKANQRFRFGEKRQ
;
A
#
# COMPACT_ATOMS: atom_id res chain seq x y z
N MET A 1 -44.30 -24.12 45.62
CA MET A 1 -44.42 -23.75 44.19
C MET A 1 -43.62 -22.50 43.79
N LYS A 2 -43.70 -21.36 44.45
CA LYS A 2 -43.02 -20.10 44.10
C LYS A 2 -41.47 -20.20 43.95
N LYS A 3 -40.74 -20.92 44.85
CA LYS A 3 -39.28 -21.04 44.78
C LYS A 3 -38.78 -21.83 43.56
N ARG A 4 -39.50 -22.90 43.15
CA ARG A 4 -39.12 -23.66 41.94
C ARG A 4 -39.30 -22.86 40.65
N MET A 5 -40.32 -22.03 40.57
CA MET A 5 -40.61 -21.16 39.41
C MET A 5 -39.56 -20.04 39.28
N VAL A 6 -39.09 -19.45 40.38
CA VAL A 6 -38.03 -18.43 40.35
C VAL A 6 -36.70 -19.00 39.88
N VAL A 7 -36.32 -20.22 40.31
CA VAL A 7 -35.11 -20.88 39.88
C VAL A 7 -35.15 -21.23 38.36
N SER A 8 -36.30 -21.70 37.87
CA SER A 8 -36.47 -22.00 36.46
C SER A 8 -36.35 -20.75 35.58
N VAL A 9 -36.91 -19.62 36.01
CA VAL A 9 -36.81 -18.33 35.27
C VAL A 9 -35.34 -17.83 35.25
N ALA A 10 -34.63 -17.93 36.38
CA ALA A 10 -33.23 -17.50 36.47
C ALA A 10 -32.32 -18.36 35.58
N VAL A 11 -32.52 -19.68 35.54
CA VAL A 11 -31.75 -20.59 34.65
C VAL A 11 -32.04 -20.29 33.18
N MET A 12 -33.28 -19.98 32.84
CA MET A 12 -33.65 -19.63 31.44
C MET A 12 -33.01 -18.31 31.00
N LEU A 13 -32.98 -17.30 31.88
CA LEU A 13 -32.30 -16.03 31.58
C LEU A 13 -30.78 -16.17 31.42
N VAL A 14 -30.14 -17.03 32.20
CA VAL A 14 -28.71 -17.31 32.07
C VAL A 14 -28.43 -18.02 30.76
N LEU A 15 -29.23 -19.02 30.37
CA LEU A 15 -29.07 -19.72 29.10
C LEU A 15 -29.28 -18.80 27.89
N THR A 16 -30.28 -17.93 27.92
CA THR A 16 -30.49 -16.94 26.83
C THR A 16 -29.33 -15.95 26.75
N LEU A 17 -28.76 -15.52 27.86
CA LEU A 17 -27.59 -14.64 27.85
C LEU A 17 -26.34 -15.33 27.28
N ILE A 18 -26.12 -16.60 27.63
CA ILE A 18 -25.01 -17.40 27.07
C ILE A 18 -25.15 -17.58 25.56
N VAL A 19 -26.35 -17.89 25.08
CA VAL A 19 -26.63 -18.03 23.63
C VAL A 19 -26.45 -16.69 22.91
N PHE A 20 -26.89 -15.58 23.52
CA PHE A 20 -26.71 -14.25 22.95
C PHE A 20 -25.22 -13.86 22.88
N LEU A 21 -24.44 -14.09 23.94
CA LEU A 21 -23.00 -13.83 23.97
C LEU A 21 -22.24 -14.70 22.95
N TRP A 22 -22.62 -15.97 22.82
CA TRP A 22 -22.02 -16.85 21.83
C TRP A 22 -22.31 -16.39 20.40
N ASN A 23 -23.58 -16.04 20.08
CA ASN A 23 -23.94 -15.51 18.80
C ASN A 23 -23.22 -14.18 18.50
N PHE A 24 -23.08 -13.30 19.50
CA PHE A 24 -22.35 -12.04 19.36
C PHE A 24 -20.86 -12.26 19.10
N GLN A 25 -20.22 -13.21 19.82
CA GLN A 25 -18.83 -13.57 19.59
C GLN A 25 -18.63 -14.27 18.24
N SER A 26 -19.57 -15.11 17.80
CA SER A 26 -19.49 -15.77 16.50
C SER A 26 -19.64 -14.76 15.34
N GLN A 27 -20.53 -13.79 15.46
CA GLN A 27 -20.70 -12.73 14.47
C GLN A 27 -19.50 -11.75 14.43
N ALA A 28 -18.91 -11.45 15.58
CA ALA A 28 -17.68 -10.65 15.66
C ALA A 28 -16.50 -11.40 15.01
N ARG A 29 -16.40 -12.72 15.23
CA ARG A 29 -15.40 -13.58 14.60
C ARG A 29 -15.59 -13.67 13.09
N GLN A 30 -16.83 -13.80 12.60
CA GLN A 30 -17.12 -13.85 11.16
C GLN A 30 -16.78 -12.55 10.44
N ARG A 31 -16.98 -11.36 11.05
CA ARG A 31 -16.60 -10.07 10.45
C ARG A 31 -15.09 -9.90 10.26
N HIS A 32 -14.24 -10.61 11.01
CA HIS A 32 -12.79 -10.59 10.87
C HIS A 32 -12.25 -11.66 9.91
N GLU A 33 -13.09 -12.55 9.37
CA GLU A 33 -12.64 -13.69 8.56
C GLU A 33 -12.67 -13.48 7.03
N GLU A 34 -13.35 -12.45 6.54
CA GLU A 34 -13.37 -12.14 5.11
C GLU A 34 -12.26 -11.15 4.72
N TRP A 35 -11.05 -11.64 4.71
CA TRP A 35 -9.95 -10.90 4.09
C TRP A 35 -10.02 -11.08 2.56
N HIS A 36 -10.18 -9.98 1.86
CA HIS A 36 -10.11 -9.96 0.41
C HIS A 36 -8.74 -9.52 -0.05
N PRO A 37 -8.15 -10.15 -1.09
CA PRO A 37 -6.91 -9.69 -1.68
C PRO A 37 -6.97 -8.20 -1.99
N VAL A 38 -5.93 -7.46 -1.59
CA VAL A 38 -5.80 -6.04 -1.90
C VAL A 38 -5.29 -5.93 -3.33
N ALA A 39 -6.23 -6.07 -4.30
CA ALA A 39 -5.92 -5.83 -5.69
C ALA A 39 -5.57 -4.35 -5.89
N THR A 40 -4.45 -4.10 -6.50
CA THR A 40 -3.77 -2.81 -6.40
C THR A 40 -2.76 -2.70 -7.52
N PHE A 41 -2.53 -1.49 -8.01
CA PHE A 41 -1.26 -1.17 -8.66
C PHE A 41 -0.58 -0.01 -7.94
N SER A 42 0.72 -0.13 -7.79
CA SER A 42 1.56 0.84 -7.10
C SER A 42 2.87 1.06 -7.85
N ILE A 43 3.51 2.17 -7.54
CA ILE A 43 4.80 2.56 -8.09
C ILE A 43 5.67 3.12 -6.98
N LEU A 44 6.95 2.78 -6.99
CA LEU A 44 7.99 3.43 -6.18
C LEU A 44 8.94 4.16 -7.12
N GLY A 45 9.40 5.34 -6.72
CA GLY A 45 10.29 6.17 -7.50
C GLY A 45 11.28 6.94 -6.63
N TYR A 46 12.45 7.20 -7.21
CA TYR A 46 13.52 8.00 -6.62
C TYR A 46 13.91 9.13 -7.58
N ASP A 47 14.16 10.30 -7.03
CA ASP A 47 14.68 11.43 -7.77
C ASP A 47 16.14 11.71 -7.35
N PRO A 48 17.13 11.44 -8.21
CA PRO A 48 18.55 11.64 -7.90
C PRO A 48 18.96 13.12 -7.78
N GLU A 49 18.17 14.05 -8.32
CA GLU A 49 18.49 15.49 -8.25
C GLU A 49 18.10 16.07 -6.88
N THR A 50 16.98 15.62 -6.34
CA THR A 50 16.45 16.10 -5.06
C THR A 50 16.80 15.19 -3.89
N GLY A 51 17.06 13.90 -4.14
CA GLY A 51 17.21 12.86 -3.11
C GLY A 51 15.86 12.39 -2.52
N GLU A 52 14.75 12.82 -3.11
CA GLU A 52 13.42 12.38 -2.71
C GLU A 52 13.18 10.92 -3.10
N VAL A 53 12.57 10.15 -2.20
CA VAL A 53 12.07 8.82 -2.48
C VAL A 53 10.58 8.76 -2.15
N GLY A 54 9.78 8.13 -3.00
CA GLY A 54 8.34 8.12 -2.82
C GLY A 54 7.64 7.00 -3.55
N GLY A 55 6.33 6.91 -3.31
CA GLY A 55 5.45 5.97 -4.00
C GLY A 55 4.03 6.50 -4.12
N ALA A 56 3.32 5.90 -5.06
CA ALA A 56 1.90 6.15 -5.26
C ALA A 56 1.16 4.84 -5.53
N VAL A 57 -0.14 4.80 -5.19
CA VAL A 57 -0.96 3.60 -5.25
C VAL A 57 -2.41 3.92 -5.59
N GLN A 58 -3.05 3.02 -6.32
CA GLN A 58 -4.50 2.99 -6.53
C GLN A 58 -5.04 1.59 -6.27
N SER A 59 -6.26 1.51 -5.74
CA SER A 59 -6.94 0.25 -5.48
C SER A 59 -8.48 0.38 -5.49
N ARG A 60 -9.15 -0.76 -5.66
CA ARG A 60 -10.59 -0.93 -5.39
C ARG A 60 -10.84 -1.42 -3.95
N VAL A 61 -10.17 -0.79 -2.98
CA VAL A 61 -10.43 -0.96 -1.55
C VAL A 61 -10.54 0.40 -0.89
N PHE A 62 -11.24 0.47 0.23
CA PHE A 62 -11.31 1.66 1.04
C PHE A 62 -9.94 1.99 1.64
N SER A 63 -9.49 3.26 1.53
CA SER A 63 -8.31 3.80 2.22
C SER A 63 -7.02 3.00 2.00
N VAL A 64 -6.67 2.72 0.73
CA VAL A 64 -5.49 1.92 0.35
C VAL A 64 -4.17 2.45 0.92
N GLY A 65 -4.08 3.76 1.16
CA GLY A 65 -2.89 4.39 1.74
C GLY A 65 -2.53 3.90 3.15
N ASN A 66 -3.49 3.37 3.90
CA ASN A 66 -3.28 2.90 5.27
C ASN A 66 -2.43 1.64 5.38
N GLY A 67 -2.30 0.86 4.31
CA GLY A 67 -1.63 -0.44 4.37
C GLY A 67 -0.61 -0.72 3.27
N VAL A 68 -0.45 0.20 2.30
CA VAL A 68 0.41 -0.07 1.15
C VAL A 68 1.73 0.69 1.21
N LEU A 69 1.73 1.99 1.47
CA LEU A 69 2.93 2.83 1.38
C LEU A 69 3.57 3.07 2.75
N TRP A 70 4.86 2.75 2.85
CA TRP A 70 5.70 2.90 4.03
C TRP A 70 6.99 3.60 3.62
N GLY A 71 7.31 4.74 4.21
CA GLY A 71 8.49 5.52 3.81
C GLY A 71 9.18 6.18 4.99
N GLU A 72 10.50 6.25 4.91
CA GLU A 72 11.37 6.91 5.89
C GLU A 72 12.52 7.62 5.16
N ALA A 73 12.74 8.89 5.47
CA ALA A 73 13.80 9.69 4.87
C ALA A 73 15.17 9.06 5.11
N ASN A 74 16.05 9.15 4.11
CA ASN A 74 17.39 8.56 4.09
C ASN A 74 17.43 7.02 4.16
N ILE A 75 16.30 6.35 4.31
CA ILE A 75 16.19 4.88 4.37
C ILE A 75 15.56 4.33 3.10
N GLY A 76 14.33 4.72 2.77
CA GLY A 76 13.65 4.25 1.58
C GLY A 76 12.14 4.26 1.65
N ILE A 77 11.55 3.58 0.68
CA ILE A 77 10.09 3.44 0.48
C ILE A 77 9.73 1.98 0.19
N VAL A 78 8.59 1.54 0.71
CA VAL A 78 8.08 0.17 0.53
C VAL A 78 6.63 0.22 0.11
N ALA A 79 6.22 -0.69 -0.77
CA ALA A 79 4.82 -0.93 -1.11
C ALA A 79 4.45 -2.39 -0.82
N THR A 80 3.36 -2.62 -0.08
CA THR A 80 2.85 -3.95 0.33
C THR A 80 1.43 -4.17 -0.16
N GLN A 81 1.14 -5.26 -0.88
CA GLN A 81 -0.17 -5.47 -1.52
C GLN A 81 -0.47 -6.96 -1.82
N ALA A 82 -1.57 -7.24 -2.54
CA ALA A 82 -2.10 -8.55 -2.91
C ALA A 82 -2.61 -9.34 -1.67
N ILE A 83 -2.06 -10.52 -1.42
CA ILE A 83 -2.26 -11.23 -0.16
C ILE A 83 -1.38 -10.55 0.89
N VAL A 84 -1.81 -9.35 1.29
CA VAL A 84 -0.98 -8.39 2.02
C VAL A 84 -0.62 -8.86 3.43
N ASP A 85 0.63 -8.62 3.83
CA ASP A 85 1.05 -8.53 5.21
C ASP A 85 1.64 -7.13 5.42
N VAL A 86 0.91 -6.28 6.11
CA VAL A 86 1.30 -4.89 6.34
C VAL A 86 2.57 -4.76 7.19
N SER A 87 2.91 -5.78 7.97
CA SER A 87 4.12 -5.80 8.78
C SER A 87 5.42 -5.82 7.94
N TYR A 88 5.32 -6.21 6.66
CA TYR A 88 6.46 -6.15 5.73
C TYR A 88 6.98 -4.72 5.53
N GLY A 89 6.10 -3.71 5.58
CA GLY A 89 6.50 -2.30 5.46
C GLY A 89 7.53 -1.90 6.50
N PRO A 90 7.20 -1.88 7.81
CA PRO A 90 8.14 -1.53 8.86
C PRO A 90 9.33 -2.50 8.96
N GLN A 91 9.17 -3.82 8.71
CA GLN A 91 10.27 -4.77 8.70
C GLN A 91 11.30 -4.46 7.61
N CYS A 92 10.85 -4.14 6.39
CA CYS A 92 11.74 -3.75 5.30
C CYS A 92 12.52 -2.46 5.63
N LEU A 93 11.86 -1.44 6.18
CA LEU A 93 12.53 -0.19 6.58
C LEU A 93 13.55 -0.43 7.70
N GLU A 94 13.23 -1.27 8.69
CA GLU A 94 14.17 -1.63 9.76
C GLU A 94 15.42 -2.35 9.21
N LEU A 95 15.23 -3.25 8.24
CA LEU A 95 16.35 -3.94 7.59
C LEU A 95 17.17 -2.98 6.75
N LEU A 96 16.54 -2.15 5.89
CA LEU A 96 17.24 -1.14 5.08
C LEU A 96 18.14 -0.23 5.93
N ARG A 97 17.67 0.15 7.14
CA ARG A 97 18.45 0.99 8.09
C ARG A 97 19.75 0.32 8.55
N LYS A 98 19.81 -1.02 8.51
CA LYS A 98 21.01 -1.80 8.83
C LYS A 98 21.99 -1.94 7.66
N GLY A 99 21.58 -1.50 6.44
CA GLY A 99 22.45 -1.36 5.27
C GLY A 99 22.41 -2.46 4.19
N PRO A 100 21.62 -3.57 4.32
CA PRO A 100 21.54 -4.54 3.22
C PRO A 100 20.88 -3.96 1.98
N SER A 101 21.15 -4.58 0.84
CA SER A 101 20.52 -4.23 -0.44
C SER A 101 19.01 -4.51 -0.41
N PRO A 102 18.20 -3.81 -1.23
CA PRO A 102 16.78 -4.14 -1.36
C PRO A 102 16.49 -5.60 -1.73
N GLU A 103 17.37 -6.25 -2.48
CA GLU A 103 17.25 -7.66 -2.81
C GLU A 103 17.38 -8.56 -1.57
N GLU A 104 18.37 -8.30 -0.73
CA GLU A 104 18.58 -9.03 0.52
C GLU A 104 17.43 -8.77 1.50
N VAL A 105 16.91 -7.53 1.58
CA VAL A 105 15.75 -7.19 2.39
C VAL A 105 14.52 -7.98 1.95
N VAL A 106 14.20 -7.98 0.66
CA VAL A 106 13.06 -8.73 0.11
C VAL A 106 13.19 -10.22 0.43
N LYS A 107 14.38 -10.79 0.25
CA LYS A 107 14.65 -12.19 0.55
C LYS A 107 14.44 -12.49 2.04
N GLN A 108 15.06 -11.71 2.94
CA GLN A 108 14.99 -11.93 4.38
C GLN A 108 13.56 -11.82 4.92
N VAL A 109 12.81 -10.78 4.52
CA VAL A 109 11.43 -10.58 5.00
C VAL A 109 10.53 -11.72 4.53
N TRP A 110 10.64 -12.15 3.27
CA TRP A 110 9.82 -13.24 2.75
C TRP A 110 10.19 -14.60 3.35
N GLU A 111 11.48 -14.92 3.51
CA GLU A 111 11.94 -16.18 4.11
C GLU A 111 11.49 -16.30 5.57
N ASN A 112 11.52 -15.22 6.32
CA ASN A 112 11.14 -15.16 7.74
C ASN A 112 9.63 -15.02 7.98
N ASP A 113 8.79 -14.88 6.93
CA ASP A 113 7.33 -14.91 7.10
C ASP A 113 6.89 -16.30 7.57
N PRO A 114 6.29 -16.42 8.77
CA PRO A 114 5.86 -17.71 9.33
C PRO A 114 4.66 -18.32 8.57
N ASP A 115 4.11 -17.61 7.58
CA ASP A 115 2.90 -17.99 6.82
C ASP A 115 1.73 -18.39 7.74
N PRO A 116 1.24 -17.48 8.58
CA PRO A 116 0.31 -17.82 9.68
C PRO A 116 -1.06 -18.34 9.22
N ARG A 117 -1.38 -18.19 7.93
CA ARG A 117 -2.64 -18.65 7.31
C ARG A 117 -2.39 -19.26 5.92
N PRO A 118 -1.66 -20.37 5.83
CA PRO A 118 -1.19 -20.95 4.58
C PRO A 118 -2.32 -21.47 3.67
N ASP A 119 -3.48 -21.74 4.24
CA ASP A 119 -4.67 -22.24 3.55
C ASP A 119 -5.40 -21.16 2.72
N ARG A 120 -5.46 -19.93 3.20
CA ARG A 120 -6.23 -18.84 2.55
C ARG A 120 -5.51 -17.50 2.44
N TRP A 121 -4.44 -17.25 3.18
CA TRP A 121 -3.70 -15.99 3.18
C TRP A 121 -2.19 -16.21 3.12
N THR A 122 -1.78 -17.14 2.27
CA THR A 122 -0.40 -17.64 2.19
C THR A 122 0.61 -16.60 1.74
N LYS A 123 1.83 -16.70 2.28
CA LYS A 123 2.97 -15.86 1.87
C LYS A 123 3.32 -15.99 0.38
N TYR A 124 2.98 -17.09 -0.26
CA TYR A 124 3.17 -17.29 -1.70
C TYR A 124 2.28 -16.38 -2.56
N GLY A 125 1.30 -15.71 -1.97
CA GLY A 125 0.48 -14.70 -2.61
C GLY A 125 0.91 -13.26 -2.31
N ARG A 126 1.97 -13.02 -1.51
CA ARG A 126 2.49 -11.68 -1.23
C ARG A 126 2.96 -10.99 -2.49
N GLN A 127 2.75 -9.68 -2.56
CA GLN A 127 3.39 -8.82 -3.56
C GLN A 127 3.87 -7.56 -2.85
N PHE A 128 5.14 -7.25 -2.98
CA PHE A 128 5.73 -6.06 -2.36
C PHE A 128 6.98 -5.60 -3.13
N ALA A 129 7.31 -4.35 -2.97
CA ALA A 129 8.50 -3.73 -3.52
C ALA A 129 9.21 -2.89 -2.47
N VAL A 130 10.53 -2.89 -2.52
CA VAL A 130 11.41 -2.16 -1.62
C VAL A 130 12.35 -1.31 -2.46
N MET A 131 12.48 -0.03 -2.16
CA MET A 131 13.44 0.88 -2.78
C MET A 131 14.19 1.63 -1.66
N ASN A 132 15.52 1.65 -1.71
CA ASN A 132 16.33 2.41 -0.77
C ASN A 132 16.46 3.90 -1.19
N ALA A 133 17.05 4.72 -0.32
CA ALA A 133 17.27 6.14 -0.58
C ALA A 133 18.36 6.45 -1.63
N LYS A 134 18.83 5.43 -2.37
CA LYS A 134 19.74 5.56 -3.52
C LYS A 134 19.04 5.22 -4.83
N GLY A 135 17.77 4.83 -4.77
CA GLY A 135 16.99 4.41 -5.93
C GLY A 135 17.26 2.97 -6.40
N GLU A 136 18.03 2.18 -5.63
CA GLU A 136 18.11 0.74 -5.83
C GLU A 136 16.83 0.08 -5.32
N TYR A 137 16.34 -0.93 -6.03
CA TYR A 137 15.07 -1.55 -5.68
C TYR A 137 15.04 -3.05 -5.97
N LYS A 138 14.09 -3.72 -5.30
CA LYS A 138 13.66 -5.08 -5.62
C LYS A 138 12.16 -5.19 -5.45
N ALA A 139 11.50 -5.82 -6.41
CA ALA A 139 10.09 -6.21 -6.31
C ALA A 139 9.94 -7.73 -6.27
N TYR A 140 8.92 -8.19 -5.54
CA TYR A 140 8.51 -9.59 -5.46
C TYR A 140 7.02 -9.71 -5.80
N THR A 141 6.69 -10.63 -6.68
CA THR A 141 5.31 -11.04 -6.97
C THR A 141 5.23 -12.55 -6.78
N GLY A 142 4.52 -12.96 -5.76
CA GLY A 142 4.37 -14.37 -5.41
C GLY A 142 3.55 -15.16 -6.43
N PRO A 143 3.84 -16.46 -6.62
CA PRO A 143 3.20 -17.29 -7.65
C PRO A 143 1.69 -17.50 -7.40
N LYS A 144 1.20 -17.23 -6.20
CA LYS A 144 -0.23 -17.28 -5.84
C LYS A 144 -0.88 -15.91 -5.75
N ALA A 145 -0.20 -14.83 -6.17
CA ALA A 145 -0.84 -13.52 -6.36
C ALA A 145 -1.91 -13.63 -7.45
N SER A 146 -3.08 -12.99 -7.22
CA SER A 146 -4.22 -13.11 -8.12
C SER A 146 -3.95 -12.48 -9.48
N ALA A 147 -4.19 -13.22 -10.55
CA ALA A 147 -3.83 -12.88 -11.92
C ALA A 147 -4.77 -11.80 -12.56
N TRP A 148 -4.29 -10.95 -13.47
CA TRP A 148 -2.89 -10.81 -13.82
C TRP A 148 -2.13 -10.14 -12.67
N ALA A 149 -0.95 -10.67 -12.31
CA ALA A 149 -0.09 -10.07 -11.32
C ALA A 149 1.36 -10.07 -11.84
N GLY A 150 2.09 -8.98 -11.58
CA GLY A 150 3.47 -8.83 -12.02
C GLY A 150 4.07 -7.49 -11.59
N HIS A 151 5.31 -7.27 -12.00
CA HIS A 151 6.02 -6.02 -11.77
C HIS A 151 6.95 -5.70 -12.95
N LYS A 152 7.30 -4.42 -13.10
CA LYS A 152 8.22 -3.89 -14.09
C LYS A 152 9.14 -2.88 -13.43
N GLY A 153 10.44 -2.98 -13.72
CA GLY A 153 11.41 -2.00 -13.27
C GLY A 153 11.98 -1.16 -14.41
N GLY A 154 12.45 0.04 -14.05
CA GLY A 154 13.15 0.98 -14.89
C GLY A 154 14.24 1.72 -14.11
N LYS A 155 14.75 2.82 -14.67
CA LYS A 155 15.77 3.62 -13.98
C LYS A 155 15.14 4.40 -12.82
N TYR A 156 15.51 4.04 -11.57
CA TYR A 156 14.99 4.68 -10.35
C TYR A 156 13.47 4.50 -10.15
N VAL A 157 12.88 3.44 -10.71
CA VAL A 157 11.45 3.20 -10.64
C VAL A 157 11.12 1.71 -10.66
N THR A 158 10.10 1.30 -9.91
CA THR A 158 9.45 0.00 -10.02
C THR A 158 7.95 0.12 -9.87
N ALA A 159 7.22 -0.48 -10.80
CA ALA A 159 5.76 -0.58 -10.76
C ALA A 159 5.35 -2.05 -10.58
N GLN A 160 4.34 -2.31 -9.76
CA GLN A 160 3.80 -3.64 -9.48
C GLN A 160 2.30 -3.59 -9.33
N GLY A 161 1.66 -4.72 -9.61
CA GLY A 161 0.21 -4.82 -9.43
C GLY A 161 -0.31 -6.25 -9.51
N ASN A 162 -1.55 -6.43 -9.07
CA ASN A 162 -2.28 -7.69 -9.08
C ASN A 162 -3.76 -7.45 -9.39
N ILE A 163 -4.42 -8.46 -9.95
CA ILE A 163 -5.78 -8.39 -10.50
C ILE A 163 -5.88 -7.27 -11.57
N LEU A 164 -4.81 -7.06 -12.32
CA LEU A 164 -4.75 -6.03 -13.36
C LEU A 164 -5.34 -6.52 -14.68
N ALA A 165 -5.67 -5.54 -15.54
CA ALA A 165 -6.09 -5.81 -16.92
C ALA A 165 -5.02 -6.61 -17.71
N GLY A 166 -3.74 -6.36 -17.46
CA GLY A 166 -2.62 -7.05 -18.09
C GLY A 166 -1.28 -6.40 -17.78
N GLU A 167 -0.23 -6.92 -18.43
CA GLU A 167 1.15 -6.44 -18.29
C GLU A 167 1.33 -4.98 -18.73
N ALA A 168 0.52 -4.51 -19.69
CA ALA A 168 0.55 -3.14 -20.18
C ALA A 168 0.43 -2.11 -19.03
N VAL A 169 -0.32 -2.43 -17.98
CA VAL A 169 -0.52 -1.54 -16.82
C VAL A 169 0.83 -1.14 -16.22
N VAL A 170 1.66 -2.11 -15.81
CA VAL A 170 2.96 -1.81 -15.18
C VAL A 170 4.00 -1.30 -16.17
N ASN A 171 3.94 -1.72 -17.44
CA ASN A 171 4.84 -1.25 -18.49
C ASN A 171 4.61 0.24 -18.78
N ASP A 172 3.35 0.65 -18.95
CA ASP A 172 2.99 2.04 -19.23
C ASP A 172 3.22 2.94 -18.01
N MET A 173 3.06 2.42 -16.78
CA MET A 173 3.41 3.14 -15.57
C MET A 173 4.90 3.51 -15.53
N VAL A 174 5.79 2.54 -15.80
CA VAL A 174 7.25 2.79 -15.82
C VAL A 174 7.60 3.78 -16.91
N LYS A 175 7.08 3.60 -18.13
CA LYS A 175 7.32 4.49 -19.26
C LYS A 175 6.87 5.92 -18.97
N ALA A 176 5.69 6.08 -18.39
CA ALA A 176 5.17 7.42 -18.04
C ALA A 176 6.03 8.08 -16.95
N PHE A 177 6.47 7.35 -15.95
CA PHE A 177 7.38 7.87 -14.91
C PHE A 177 8.70 8.37 -15.52
N GLU A 178 9.31 7.60 -16.43
CA GLU A 178 10.60 7.93 -17.04
C GLU A 178 10.50 9.10 -18.04
N SER A 179 9.36 9.27 -18.71
CA SER A 179 9.15 10.32 -19.72
C SER A 179 8.56 11.62 -19.16
N THR A 180 8.08 11.63 -17.92
CA THR A 180 7.50 12.82 -17.31
C THR A 180 8.59 13.63 -16.60
N GLU A 181 8.65 14.91 -16.88
CA GLU A 181 9.55 15.86 -16.23
C GLU A 181 8.91 16.50 -14.99
N GLY A 182 9.72 17.14 -14.16
CA GLY A 182 9.29 17.89 -12.99
C GLY A 182 9.37 17.10 -11.69
N HIS A 183 8.74 17.62 -10.65
CA HIS A 183 8.81 17.09 -9.30
C HIS A 183 8.34 15.62 -9.22
N LEU A 184 8.93 14.83 -8.31
CA LEU A 184 8.64 13.41 -8.13
C LEU A 184 7.14 13.12 -8.04
N SER A 185 6.35 14.00 -7.40
CA SER A 185 4.89 13.83 -7.29
C SER A 185 4.16 13.83 -8.64
N LEU A 186 4.62 14.61 -9.62
CA LEU A 186 4.04 14.64 -10.96
C LEU A 186 4.38 13.37 -11.75
N ARG A 187 5.60 12.88 -11.61
CA ARG A 187 6.07 11.64 -12.23
C ARG A 187 5.33 10.41 -11.71
N LEU A 188 5.15 10.32 -10.37
CA LEU A 188 4.37 9.26 -9.72
C LEU A 188 2.89 9.30 -10.12
N LEU A 189 2.31 10.51 -10.22
CA LEU A 189 0.94 10.69 -10.64
C LEU A 189 0.72 10.28 -12.10
N ALA A 190 1.59 10.73 -13.01
CA ALA A 190 1.54 10.35 -14.44
C ALA A 190 1.60 8.83 -14.62
N ALA A 191 2.39 8.15 -13.79
CA ALA A 191 2.44 6.70 -13.80
C ALA A 191 1.11 6.05 -13.39
N LEU A 192 0.46 6.52 -12.31
CA LEU A 192 -0.87 6.00 -11.94
C LEU A 192 -1.90 6.20 -13.04
N GLU A 193 -1.89 7.37 -13.70
CA GLU A 193 -2.80 7.68 -14.80
C GLU A 193 -2.56 6.77 -16.00
N ALA A 194 -1.31 6.59 -16.41
CA ALA A 194 -0.95 5.68 -17.49
C ALA A 194 -1.37 4.22 -17.18
N GLY A 195 -1.15 3.76 -15.95
CA GLY A 195 -1.64 2.46 -15.51
C GLY A 195 -3.16 2.32 -15.59
N GLN A 196 -3.89 3.38 -15.20
CA GLN A 196 -5.34 3.38 -15.29
C GLN A 196 -5.83 3.38 -16.76
N VAL A 197 -5.20 4.13 -17.64
CA VAL A 197 -5.52 4.17 -19.09
C VAL A 197 -5.25 2.79 -19.72
N ALA A 198 -4.21 2.07 -19.28
CA ALA A 198 -3.90 0.70 -19.71
C ALA A 198 -4.87 -0.36 -19.15
N GLY A 199 -5.90 0.05 -18.39
CA GLY A 199 -6.97 -0.81 -17.88
C GLY A 199 -6.95 -1.02 -16.36
N GLY A 200 -5.90 -0.65 -15.65
CA GLY A 200 -5.81 -0.63 -14.19
C GLY A 200 -6.23 -1.90 -13.48
N ASP A 201 -6.87 -1.74 -12.33
CA ASP A 201 -7.52 -2.82 -11.55
C ASP A 201 -8.82 -3.26 -12.23
N LYS A 202 -8.95 -4.55 -12.58
CA LYS A 202 -10.14 -5.11 -13.24
C LYS A 202 -11.46 -4.90 -12.47
N ARG A 203 -11.39 -4.67 -11.19
CA ARG A 203 -12.57 -4.41 -10.34
C ARG A 203 -13.00 -2.95 -10.37
N GLY A 204 -12.14 -2.04 -10.87
CA GLY A 204 -12.36 -0.61 -10.91
C GLY A 204 -11.52 0.16 -9.88
N MET A 205 -12.04 1.31 -9.43
CA MET A 205 -11.32 2.24 -8.55
C MET A 205 -12.14 2.56 -7.29
N GLN A 206 -11.46 2.90 -6.18
CA GLN A 206 -12.09 3.42 -4.98
C GLN A 206 -11.19 4.40 -4.21
N SER A 207 -9.90 4.10 -4.08
CA SER A 207 -8.98 4.94 -3.31
C SER A 207 -7.63 5.07 -4.00
N ALA A 208 -6.88 6.13 -3.66
CA ALA A 208 -5.52 6.36 -4.11
C ALA A 208 -4.72 7.08 -3.03
N ALA A 209 -3.39 6.90 -3.02
CA ALA A 209 -2.52 7.59 -2.09
C ALA A 209 -1.14 7.86 -2.70
N MET A 210 -0.43 8.83 -2.12
CA MET A 210 0.95 9.18 -2.44
C MET A 210 1.71 9.52 -1.17
N LEU A 211 2.94 9.04 -1.07
CA LEU A 211 3.89 9.36 0.00
C LEU A 211 5.24 9.68 -0.62
N ILE A 212 5.83 10.83 -0.26
CA ILE A 212 7.19 11.23 -0.63
C ILE A 212 7.90 11.66 0.64
N VAL A 213 9.12 11.18 0.84
CA VAL A 213 9.94 11.47 2.01
C VAL A 213 11.34 11.92 1.60
N LYS A 214 11.88 12.84 2.39
CA LYS A 214 13.26 13.36 2.34
C LYS A 214 13.56 14.04 3.66
N GLU A 215 14.78 13.95 4.16
CA GLU A 215 15.21 14.63 5.38
C GLU A 215 14.98 16.13 5.27
N ASP A 216 14.28 16.69 6.27
CA ASP A 216 13.89 18.10 6.35
C ASP A 216 13.19 18.64 5.08
N GLY A 217 12.66 17.74 4.24
CA GLY A 217 12.00 18.09 2.98
C GLY A 217 10.56 18.59 3.12
N GLY A 218 9.92 18.34 4.25
CA GLY A 218 8.55 18.73 4.52
C GLY A 218 8.35 20.21 4.82
N VAL A 219 7.09 20.63 5.00
CA VAL A 219 6.69 22.06 5.11
C VAL A 219 6.98 22.55 6.48
N TRP A 220 7.12 22.02 7.53
CA TRP A 220 7.42 22.55 8.86
C TRP A 220 8.79 22.04 9.36
N LEU A 221 9.28 22.62 10.44
CA LEU A 221 10.54 22.23 11.05
C LEU A 221 10.57 20.73 11.38
N HIS A 222 11.69 20.08 11.07
CA HIS A 222 11.93 18.65 11.35
C HIS A 222 10.87 17.71 10.75
N ASN A 223 10.37 18.07 9.59
CA ASN A 223 9.39 17.26 8.87
C ASN A 223 10.02 16.59 7.64
N ASP A 224 10.20 15.30 7.72
CA ASP A 224 10.75 14.48 6.64
C ASP A 224 9.71 14.08 5.59
N VAL A 225 8.43 14.35 5.83
CA VAL A 225 7.36 14.06 4.88
C VAL A 225 7.18 15.25 3.95
N VAL A 226 7.72 15.14 2.74
CA VAL A 226 7.56 16.12 1.66
C VAL A 226 6.10 16.23 1.26
N LEU A 227 5.47 15.07 1.03
CA LEU A 227 4.08 14.98 0.61
C LEU A 227 3.44 13.68 1.12
N ARG A 228 2.26 13.80 1.73
CA ARG A 228 1.37 12.67 2.03
C ARG A 228 -0.04 13.04 1.67
N LEU A 229 -0.59 12.39 0.65
CA LEU A 229 -1.95 12.59 0.17
C LEU A 229 -2.71 11.28 0.17
N GLN A 230 -3.97 11.31 0.59
CA GLN A 230 -4.89 10.17 0.55
C GLN A 230 -6.24 10.59 0.02
N VAL A 231 -6.78 9.74 -0.83
CA VAL A 231 -8.16 9.75 -1.30
C VAL A 231 -8.75 8.42 -0.88
N ASP A 232 -9.49 8.42 0.20
CA ASP A 232 -9.91 7.19 0.90
C ASP A 232 -11.10 6.50 0.23
N ASP A 233 -12.02 7.30 -0.34
CA ASP A 233 -13.23 6.81 -1.01
C ASP A 233 -13.69 7.81 -2.07
N ASN A 234 -13.51 7.46 -3.34
CA ASN A 234 -13.92 8.29 -4.48
C ASN A 234 -14.05 7.42 -5.75
N PRO A 235 -15.06 7.60 -6.58
CA PRO A 235 -15.20 6.86 -7.83
C PRO A 235 -14.11 7.18 -8.88
N GLU A 236 -13.44 8.34 -8.77
CA GLU A 236 -12.32 8.78 -9.61
C GLU A 236 -11.11 9.17 -8.75
N PRO A 237 -10.52 8.24 -7.95
CA PRO A 237 -9.55 8.61 -6.91
C PRO A 237 -8.25 9.19 -7.48
N ILE A 238 -7.82 8.76 -8.67
CA ILE A 238 -6.61 9.28 -9.33
C ILE A 238 -6.85 10.73 -9.78
N LYS A 239 -8.02 11.06 -10.29
CA LYS A 239 -8.39 12.44 -10.67
C LYS A 239 -8.42 13.37 -9.46
N GLU A 240 -8.97 12.90 -8.34
CA GLU A 240 -8.92 13.66 -7.09
C GLU A 240 -7.48 13.78 -6.55
N LEU A 241 -6.69 12.72 -6.60
CA LEU A 241 -5.29 12.77 -6.25
C LEU A 241 -4.51 13.79 -7.12
N ARG A 242 -4.79 13.86 -8.44
CA ARG A 242 -4.24 14.89 -9.33
C ARG A 242 -4.53 16.30 -8.83
N ARG A 243 -5.79 16.58 -8.52
CA ARG A 243 -6.20 17.89 -7.99
C ARG A 243 -5.42 18.25 -6.71
N LEU A 244 -5.20 17.29 -5.84
CA LEU A 244 -4.45 17.48 -4.59
C LEU A 244 -2.95 17.70 -4.85
N VAL A 245 -2.34 16.93 -5.76
CA VAL A 245 -0.94 17.08 -6.17
C VAL A 245 -0.69 18.44 -6.80
N GLU A 246 -1.54 18.88 -7.73
CA GLU A 246 -1.45 20.19 -8.36
C GLU A 246 -1.56 21.32 -7.33
N LYS A 247 -2.51 21.21 -6.40
CA LYS A 247 -2.68 22.17 -5.31
C LYS A 247 -1.45 22.22 -4.39
N ALA A 248 -0.84 21.08 -4.08
CA ALA A 248 0.37 21.01 -3.28
C ALA A 248 1.55 21.64 -4.01
N ASN A 249 1.76 21.34 -5.31
CA ASN A 249 2.82 21.94 -6.12
C ASN A 249 2.66 23.47 -6.22
N GLN A 250 1.46 23.99 -6.42
CA GLN A 250 1.19 25.44 -6.41
C GLN A 250 1.47 26.09 -5.06
N ARG A 251 1.11 25.41 -3.97
CA ARG A 251 1.22 25.94 -2.61
C ARG A 251 2.66 25.93 -2.09
N PHE A 252 3.40 24.85 -2.35
CA PHE A 252 4.70 24.60 -1.75
C PHE A 252 5.86 24.85 -2.72
N ARG A 253 5.58 25.09 -4.01
CA ARG A 253 6.56 25.36 -5.07
C ARG A 253 7.72 24.36 -5.06
N PHE A 254 7.33 23.07 -5.11
CA PHE A 254 8.31 21.99 -5.17
C PHE A 254 9.24 22.17 -6.39
N GLY A 255 10.56 21.99 -6.19
CA GLY A 255 11.57 22.18 -7.23
C GLY A 255 12.12 23.61 -7.36
N GLU A 256 11.51 24.63 -6.74
CA GLU A 256 12.13 25.96 -6.63
C GLU A 256 13.18 25.94 -5.48
N LYS A 257 14.38 26.49 -5.76
CA LYS A 257 15.39 26.65 -4.69
C LYS A 257 14.80 27.57 -3.61
N ARG A 258 14.60 27.04 -2.41
CA ARG A 258 14.26 27.88 -1.25
C ARG A 258 15.43 28.84 -1.01
N GLN A 259 15.17 30.14 -1.13
CA GLN A 259 16.15 31.21 -0.83
C GLN A 259 16.39 31.30 0.67
#